data_62dd65b946e319cc0ecae4403923a41f
#
_entry.id   62dd65b946e319cc0ecae4403923a41f
#
_cell.length_a   1.000
_cell.length_b   1.000
_cell.length_c   1.000
_cell.angle_alpha   90.00
_cell.angle_beta   90.00
_cell.angle_gamma   90.00
#
_symmetry.space_group_name_H-M   'P 1'
#
loop_
_entity.id
_entity.type
_entity.pdbx_description
1 polymer ?
#
loop_
_entity_poly.entity_id
_entity_poly.type
_entity_poly.pdbx_seq_one_letter_code
_entity_poly.pdbx_strand_id
1 'polypeptide(L)'
;MTVTAEPVQKTQRNKPFHTLTVADVESLCDDAVAVTFDVPEDLREEFDFKPGQSLMLSRTIDGVEHRRSYSICAPAGSRPRVGVREVSDGLFSSWLVREVKAGDRIDVQGPTGNFHADPAAAGRHVLIAAGSGITPMLSIAASVLANPGAEVVLLYGNRRTRTVMFAEEIADLKDQYGSRFDIIHVLSREPREVELFSGRLDAERLREILDTVVATPDIDHFWLCGPFGMVNDAQDVLKELGVAKSSIHHELFYVDDVPPPQEKHREPGVTGPSSEVTIILDGREVKGALPQDESILDAGEQLRSDLPFACKGGVCGTCRAKVTFGDVDMRRNYALEDNEVDAGFVLTCQTFPVSDTVTVDFDA
;
A
#
# COMPACT_ATOMS: atom_id res chain seq x y z
N MET A 1 -30.48 6.24 30.71
CA MET A 1 -29.90 6.09 29.36
C MET A 1 -28.48 5.59 29.54
N THR A 2 -28.28 4.31 29.32
CA THR A 2 -26.97 3.66 29.47
C THR A 2 -26.25 3.81 28.12
N VAL A 3 -25.23 4.64 28.10
CA VAL A 3 -24.35 4.77 26.92
C VAL A 3 -23.41 3.56 26.95
N THR A 4 -23.65 2.60 26.06
CA THR A 4 -22.69 1.52 25.79
C THR A 4 -21.55 2.14 24.97
N ALA A 5 -20.36 2.24 25.57
CA ALA A 5 -19.15 2.58 24.87
C ALA A 5 -18.85 1.47 23.84
N GLU A 6 -18.71 1.85 22.57
CA GLU A 6 -18.17 0.95 21.54
C GLU A 6 -16.77 0.50 21.93
N PRO A 7 -16.38 -0.74 21.64
CA PRO A 7 -15.05 -1.23 21.94
C PRO A 7 -14.03 -0.45 21.13
N VAL A 8 -13.14 0.24 21.83
CA VAL A 8 -11.92 0.84 21.27
C VAL A 8 -11.23 -0.23 20.44
N GLN A 9 -11.07 0.00 19.14
CA GLN A 9 -10.29 -0.86 18.26
C GLN A 9 -8.91 -1.03 18.89
N LYS A 10 -8.56 -2.29 19.17
CA LYS A 10 -7.23 -2.64 19.70
C LYS A 10 -6.20 -2.16 18.71
N THR A 11 -5.36 -1.22 19.15
CA THR A 11 -4.17 -0.75 18.46
C THR A 11 -3.42 -1.92 17.79
N GLN A 12 -3.04 -1.75 16.53
CA GLN A 12 -2.23 -2.72 15.81
C GLN A 12 -0.90 -2.85 16.55
N ARG A 13 -0.75 -3.90 17.34
CA ARG A 13 0.54 -4.27 17.91
C ARG A 13 1.51 -4.54 16.77
N ASN A 14 2.74 -4.07 16.92
CA ASN A 14 3.81 -4.35 15.95
C ASN A 14 3.96 -5.88 15.80
N LYS A 15 3.46 -6.43 14.68
CA LYS A 15 3.51 -7.88 14.46
C LYS A 15 4.97 -8.30 14.27
N PRO A 16 5.40 -9.45 14.80
CA PRO A 16 6.77 -9.91 14.60
C PRO A 16 7.02 -10.28 13.13
N PHE A 17 8.30 -10.27 12.73
CA PHE A 17 8.72 -10.90 11.49
C PHE A 17 8.89 -12.40 11.68
N HIS A 18 8.39 -13.19 10.74
CA HIS A 18 8.55 -14.63 10.66
C HIS A 18 9.31 -14.98 9.39
N THR A 19 10.29 -15.87 9.50
CA THR A 19 11.01 -16.34 8.33
C THR A 19 10.18 -17.39 7.59
N LEU A 20 9.52 -17.01 6.51
CA LEU A 20 8.72 -17.91 5.67
C LEU A 20 9.55 -18.49 4.51
N THR A 21 9.16 -19.67 4.06
CA THR A 21 9.72 -20.29 2.87
C THR A 21 8.96 -19.82 1.63
N VAL A 22 9.68 -19.46 0.58
CA VAL A 22 9.11 -19.19 -0.73
C VAL A 22 8.66 -20.53 -1.33
N ALA A 23 7.35 -20.69 -1.52
CA ALA A 23 6.77 -21.89 -2.11
C ALA A 23 6.95 -21.92 -3.62
N ASP A 24 6.77 -20.75 -4.26
CA ASP A 24 6.82 -20.61 -5.72
C ASP A 24 7.18 -19.18 -6.13
N VAL A 25 7.79 -19.05 -7.31
CA VAL A 25 8.08 -17.77 -7.97
C VAL A 25 7.65 -17.89 -9.43
N GLU A 26 6.62 -17.15 -9.80
CA GLU A 26 6.05 -17.14 -11.14
C GLU A 26 6.43 -15.86 -11.89
N SER A 27 6.89 -16.00 -13.13
CA SER A 27 7.15 -14.84 -14.00
C SER A 27 5.85 -14.32 -14.58
N LEU A 28 5.53 -13.06 -14.35
CA LEU A 28 4.30 -12.41 -14.83
C LEU A 28 4.49 -11.68 -16.16
N CYS A 29 5.65 -11.05 -16.30
CA CYS A 29 6.10 -10.34 -17.51
C CYS A 29 7.60 -10.06 -17.39
N ASP A 30 8.20 -9.35 -18.36
CA ASP A 30 9.66 -9.13 -18.43
C ASP A 30 10.28 -8.55 -17.16
N ASP A 31 9.52 -7.75 -16.40
CA ASP A 31 9.97 -6.99 -15.24
C ASP A 31 9.18 -7.26 -13.95
N ALA A 32 8.42 -8.38 -13.89
CA ALA A 32 7.59 -8.67 -12.74
C ALA A 32 7.45 -10.15 -12.44
N VAL A 33 7.36 -10.47 -11.15
CA VAL A 33 7.12 -11.82 -10.63
C VAL A 33 6.00 -11.82 -9.59
N ALA A 34 5.42 -13.00 -9.35
CA ALA A 34 4.62 -13.26 -8.17
C ALA A 34 5.37 -14.25 -7.26
N VAL A 35 5.41 -13.96 -5.97
CA VAL A 35 6.08 -14.77 -4.95
C VAL A 35 5.04 -15.29 -3.98
N THR A 36 4.91 -16.62 -3.89
CA THR A 36 3.99 -17.32 -2.98
C THR A 36 4.76 -17.83 -1.77
N PHE A 37 4.19 -17.67 -0.58
CA PHE A 37 4.79 -18.11 0.67
C PHE A 37 4.10 -19.33 1.24
N ASP A 38 4.89 -20.28 1.78
CA ASP A 38 4.41 -21.32 2.65
C ASP A 38 4.30 -20.80 4.08
N VAL A 39 3.10 -20.83 4.62
CA VAL A 39 2.82 -20.43 6.00
C VAL A 39 2.71 -21.68 6.86
N PRO A 40 3.56 -21.83 7.90
CA PRO A 40 3.44 -22.90 8.89
C PRO A 40 2.07 -22.93 9.55
N GLU A 41 1.63 -24.12 10.00
CA GLU A 41 0.28 -24.30 10.53
C GLU A 41 0.00 -23.45 11.77
N ASP A 42 0.98 -23.26 12.62
CA ASP A 42 0.93 -22.43 13.83
C ASP A 42 0.87 -20.92 13.56
N LEU A 43 1.18 -20.50 12.33
CA LEU A 43 1.11 -19.09 11.91
C LEU A 43 -0.10 -18.78 10.99
N ARG A 44 -0.95 -19.75 10.67
CA ARG A 44 -2.06 -19.57 9.73
C ARG A 44 -3.02 -18.46 10.14
N GLU A 45 -3.37 -18.36 11.41
CA GLU A 45 -4.26 -17.31 11.91
C GLU A 45 -3.61 -15.91 11.81
N GLU A 46 -2.28 -15.81 12.02
CA GLU A 46 -1.57 -14.55 11.91
C GLU A 46 -1.44 -14.07 10.47
N PHE A 47 -1.32 -15.01 9.52
CA PHE A 47 -1.22 -14.75 8.10
C PHE A 47 -2.55 -14.82 7.35
N ASP A 48 -3.68 -14.99 8.05
CA ASP A 48 -5.00 -14.78 7.45
C ASP A 48 -5.17 -13.31 7.06
N PHE A 49 -5.61 -13.05 5.84
CA PHE A 49 -5.65 -11.72 5.29
C PHE A 49 -7.00 -11.36 4.68
N LYS A 50 -7.28 -10.07 4.70
CA LYS A 50 -8.39 -9.48 3.93
C LYS A 50 -7.89 -9.08 2.54
N PRO A 51 -8.71 -9.25 1.47
CA PRO A 51 -8.30 -8.91 0.11
C PRO A 51 -7.99 -7.42 -0.03
N GLY A 52 -6.79 -7.11 -0.52
CA GLY A 52 -6.25 -5.76 -0.61
C GLY A 52 -5.20 -5.41 0.44
N GLN A 53 -5.05 -6.19 1.51
CA GLN A 53 -3.97 -6.02 2.48
C GLN A 53 -2.59 -6.33 1.89
N SER A 54 -1.54 -5.93 2.58
CA SER A 54 -0.15 -6.10 2.18
C SER A 54 0.66 -6.88 3.21
N LEU A 55 1.74 -7.53 2.76
CA LEU A 55 2.79 -8.09 3.60
C LEU A 55 3.98 -7.14 3.63
N MET A 56 4.63 -7.04 4.78
CA MET A 56 5.92 -6.39 4.88
C MET A 56 7.03 -7.44 4.81
N LEU A 57 7.93 -7.27 3.85
CA LEU A 57 9.10 -8.12 3.66
C LEU A 57 10.34 -7.39 4.16
N SER A 58 11.24 -8.11 4.82
CA SER A 58 12.52 -7.59 5.32
C SER A 58 13.70 -8.38 4.78
N ARG A 59 14.78 -7.67 4.51
CA ARG A 59 16.09 -8.25 4.15
C ARG A 59 17.21 -7.33 4.61
N THR A 60 18.29 -7.91 5.13
CA THR A 60 19.54 -7.18 5.39
C THR A 60 20.42 -7.19 4.14
N ILE A 61 20.81 -6.01 3.65
CA ILE A 61 21.70 -5.78 2.53
C ILE A 61 22.87 -4.94 3.05
N ASP A 62 24.10 -5.41 2.90
CA ASP A 62 25.32 -4.71 3.35
C ASP A 62 25.27 -4.26 4.82
N GLY A 63 24.60 -5.04 5.67
CA GLY A 63 24.45 -4.76 7.11
C GLY A 63 23.32 -3.79 7.45
N VAL A 64 22.57 -3.29 6.46
CA VAL A 64 21.42 -2.41 6.63
C VAL A 64 20.12 -3.21 6.40
N GLU A 65 19.16 -3.08 7.32
CA GLU A 65 17.84 -3.68 7.16
C GLU A 65 16.99 -2.85 6.19
N HIS A 66 16.47 -3.52 5.19
CA HIS A 66 15.53 -2.94 4.23
C HIS A 66 14.18 -3.61 4.38
N ARG A 67 13.13 -2.80 4.55
CA ARG A 67 11.74 -3.27 4.63
C ARG A 67 10.93 -2.70 3.48
N ARG A 68 10.08 -3.54 2.85
CA ARG A 68 9.17 -3.09 1.78
C ARG A 68 7.83 -3.79 1.92
N SER A 69 6.77 -3.00 1.74
CA SER A 69 5.40 -3.49 1.70
C SER A 69 5.02 -3.89 0.28
N TYR A 70 4.40 -5.07 0.14
CA TYR A 70 3.87 -5.57 -1.12
C TYR A 70 2.44 -6.05 -0.91
N SER A 71 1.50 -5.54 -1.72
CA SER A 71 0.10 -5.94 -1.62
C SER A 71 -0.07 -7.40 -2.00
N ILE A 72 -0.92 -8.08 -1.26
CA ILE A 72 -1.29 -9.46 -1.52
C ILE A 72 -2.15 -9.49 -2.79
N CYS A 73 -1.80 -10.35 -3.74
CA CYS A 73 -2.52 -10.52 -5.00
C CYS A 73 -3.37 -11.80 -5.07
N ALA A 74 -3.31 -12.64 -4.04
CA ALA A 74 -4.09 -13.85 -3.92
C ALA A 74 -5.50 -13.57 -3.35
N PRO A 75 -6.52 -14.40 -3.65
CA PRO A 75 -7.83 -14.28 -3.03
C PRO A 75 -7.80 -14.65 -1.54
N ALA A 76 -8.73 -14.07 -0.76
CA ALA A 76 -8.87 -14.39 0.66
C ALA A 76 -9.02 -15.89 0.90
N GLY A 77 -8.43 -16.39 1.99
CA GLY A 77 -8.44 -17.80 2.37
C GLY A 77 -7.43 -18.68 1.61
N SER A 78 -6.63 -18.12 0.70
CA SER A 78 -5.55 -18.83 0.01
C SER A 78 -4.19 -18.56 0.66
N ARG A 79 -3.13 -19.20 0.14
CA ARG A 79 -1.76 -18.87 0.58
C ARG A 79 -1.40 -17.43 0.21
N PRO A 80 -0.74 -16.67 1.09
CA PRO A 80 -0.33 -15.32 0.79
C PRO A 80 0.67 -15.31 -0.38
N ARG A 81 0.39 -14.45 -1.37
CA ARG A 81 1.16 -14.27 -2.59
C ARG A 81 1.25 -12.79 -2.91
N VAL A 82 2.43 -12.29 -3.18
CA VAL A 82 2.66 -10.89 -3.52
C VAL A 82 3.13 -10.75 -4.97
N GLY A 83 2.64 -9.72 -5.67
CA GLY A 83 3.12 -9.37 -6.99
C GLY A 83 4.16 -8.25 -6.91
N VAL A 84 5.29 -8.43 -7.57
CA VAL A 84 6.42 -7.48 -7.51
C VAL A 84 6.83 -7.09 -8.91
N ARG A 85 6.82 -5.78 -9.19
CA ARG A 85 7.46 -5.21 -10.37
C ARG A 85 8.81 -4.62 -10.00
N GLU A 86 9.81 -4.85 -10.83
CA GLU A 86 11.12 -4.25 -10.67
C GLU A 86 11.05 -2.72 -10.81
N VAL A 87 11.57 -2.02 -9.82
CA VAL A 87 11.79 -0.58 -9.86
C VAL A 87 13.23 -0.36 -10.31
N SER A 88 13.45 0.54 -11.27
CA SER A 88 14.80 0.89 -11.72
C SER A 88 15.65 1.31 -10.52
N ASP A 89 16.84 0.70 -10.41
CA ASP A 89 17.79 0.90 -9.30
C ASP A 89 17.25 0.52 -7.89
N GLY A 90 16.12 -0.18 -7.85
CA GLY A 90 15.50 -0.63 -6.61
C GLY A 90 16.15 -1.89 -6.05
N LEU A 91 16.99 -1.78 -5.03
CA LEU A 91 17.72 -2.89 -4.42
C LEU A 91 16.84 -4.10 -4.03
N PHE A 92 15.68 -3.82 -3.44
CA PHE A 92 14.79 -4.87 -2.93
C PHE A 92 13.94 -5.52 -4.04
N SER A 93 13.33 -4.71 -4.90
CA SER A 93 12.49 -5.22 -5.99
C SER A 93 13.30 -5.97 -7.05
N SER A 94 14.52 -5.48 -7.38
CA SER A 94 15.42 -6.17 -8.32
C SER A 94 15.84 -7.53 -7.79
N TRP A 95 16.13 -7.65 -6.48
CA TRP A 95 16.43 -8.91 -5.85
C TRP A 95 15.26 -9.90 -5.93
N LEU A 96 14.03 -9.45 -5.58
CA LEU A 96 12.84 -10.31 -5.66
C LEU A 96 12.58 -10.82 -7.08
N VAL A 97 12.78 -9.96 -8.09
CA VAL A 97 12.48 -10.29 -9.49
C VAL A 97 13.58 -11.18 -10.11
N ARG A 98 14.84 -10.98 -9.74
CA ARG A 98 15.97 -11.60 -10.46
C ARG A 98 16.63 -12.77 -9.74
N GLU A 99 16.56 -12.82 -8.42
CA GLU A 99 17.38 -13.74 -7.62
C GLU A 99 16.54 -14.72 -6.80
N VAL A 100 15.36 -14.32 -6.30
CA VAL A 100 14.53 -15.15 -5.43
C VAL A 100 13.95 -16.33 -6.20
N LYS A 101 13.95 -17.50 -5.55
CA LYS A 101 13.47 -18.77 -6.10
C LYS A 101 12.74 -19.58 -5.02
N ALA A 102 12.00 -20.59 -5.45
CA ALA A 102 11.36 -21.55 -4.55
C ALA A 102 12.40 -22.21 -3.62
N GLY A 103 12.07 -22.30 -2.35
CA GLY A 103 12.93 -22.81 -1.27
C GLY A 103 13.72 -21.72 -0.54
N ASP A 104 13.83 -20.50 -1.05
CA ASP A 104 14.45 -19.40 -0.35
C ASP A 104 13.65 -19.00 0.90
N ARG A 105 14.31 -18.33 1.83
CA ARG A 105 13.69 -17.88 3.09
C ARG A 105 13.71 -16.37 3.17
N ILE A 106 12.57 -15.79 3.49
CA ILE A 106 12.38 -14.34 3.57
C ILE A 106 11.69 -14.01 4.89
N ASP A 107 12.13 -12.94 5.55
CA ASP A 107 11.48 -12.43 6.74
C ASP A 107 10.24 -11.63 6.34
N VAL A 108 9.07 -12.08 6.80
CA VAL A 108 7.76 -11.55 6.43
C VAL A 108 6.98 -11.23 7.69
N GLN A 109 6.42 -10.03 7.75
CA GLN A 109 5.47 -9.63 8.78
C GLN A 109 4.04 -9.89 8.30
N GLY A 110 3.16 -10.32 9.18
CA GLY A 110 1.77 -10.67 8.87
C GLY A 110 0.98 -9.52 8.22
N PRO A 111 -0.18 -9.84 7.60
CA PRO A 111 -0.94 -8.89 6.79
C PRO A 111 -1.31 -7.61 7.54
N THR A 112 -1.18 -6.47 6.87
CA THR A 112 -1.51 -5.15 7.39
C THR A 112 -2.17 -4.29 6.31
N GLY A 113 -2.76 -3.15 6.69
CA GLY A 113 -3.33 -2.16 5.79
C GLY A 113 -4.84 -2.04 5.92
N ASN A 114 -5.34 -0.81 5.69
CA ASN A 114 -6.76 -0.45 5.75
C ASN A 114 -7.44 -0.50 4.37
N PHE A 115 -6.65 -0.61 3.31
CA PHE A 115 -7.16 -0.78 1.95
C PHE A 115 -7.55 -2.24 1.74
N HIS A 116 -8.79 -2.59 2.10
CA HIS A 116 -9.29 -3.96 1.96
C HIS A 116 -10.79 -4.00 1.77
N ALA A 117 -11.25 -4.93 0.95
CA ALA A 117 -12.67 -5.21 0.76
C ALA A 117 -13.18 -6.27 1.75
N ASP A 118 -14.49 -6.26 1.99
CA ASP A 118 -15.18 -7.38 2.60
C ASP A 118 -15.51 -8.41 1.50
N PRO A 119 -15.01 -9.66 1.55
CA PRO A 119 -15.34 -10.67 0.55
C PRO A 119 -16.83 -11.03 0.49
N ALA A 120 -17.58 -10.76 1.58
CA ALA A 120 -19.02 -10.97 1.64
C ALA A 120 -19.83 -9.81 1.04
N ALA A 121 -19.20 -8.67 0.72
CA ALA A 121 -19.88 -7.53 0.15
C ALA A 121 -20.48 -7.88 -1.22
N ALA A 122 -21.79 -7.63 -1.36
CA ALA A 122 -22.48 -7.64 -2.64
C ALA A 122 -22.39 -6.23 -3.26
N GLY A 123 -22.81 -6.10 -4.52
CA GLY A 123 -22.86 -4.82 -5.22
C GLY A 123 -21.85 -4.71 -6.35
N ARG A 124 -21.79 -3.54 -6.97
CA ARG A 124 -20.91 -3.27 -8.10
C ARG A 124 -19.63 -2.55 -7.64
N HIS A 125 -18.52 -3.13 -7.99
CA HIS A 125 -17.19 -2.61 -7.68
C HIS A 125 -16.49 -2.15 -8.95
N VAL A 126 -15.93 -0.96 -8.94
CA VAL A 126 -15.04 -0.46 -10.00
C VAL A 126 -13.63 -0.39 -9.45
N LEU A 127 -12.72 -1.09 -10.10
CA LEU A 127 -11.30 -1.16 -9.76
C LEU A 127 -10.50 -0.41 -10.82
N ILE A 128 -9.79 0.65 -10.42
CA ILE A 128 -8.95 1.47 -11.30
C ILE A 128 -7.48 1.24 -10.92
N ALA A 129 -6.77 0.53 -11.77
CA ALA A 129 -5.39 0.14 -11.53
C ALA A 129 -4.44 0.63 -12.63
N ALA A 130 -3.19 0.91 -12.28
CA ALA A 130 -2.13 1.05 -13.27
C ALA A 130 -0.85 0.33 -12.83
N GLY A 131 -0.25 -0.40 -13.77
CA GLY A 131 0.98 -1.15 -13.55
C GLY A 131 0.89 -2.13 -12.39
N SER A 132 1.76 -2.01 -11.38
CA SER A 132 1.75 -2.87 -10.19
C SER A 132 0.56 -2.62 -9.24
N GLY A 133 -0.19 -1.52 -9.40
CA GLY A 133 -1.42 -1.29 -8.64
C GLY A 133 -2.51 -2.35 -8.88
N ILE A 134 -2.30 -3.25 -9.83
CA ILE A 134 -3.15 -4.43 -10.04
C ILE A 134 -3.09 -5.43 -8.88
N THR A 135 -2.03 -5.46 -8.08
CA THR A 135 -1.84 -6.49 -7.06
C THR A 135 -2.97 -6.53 -6.02
N PRO A 136 -3.35 -5.44 -5.32
CA PRO A 136 -4.49 -5.48 -4.42
C PRO A 136 -5.81 -5.65 -5.18
N MET A 137 -5.91 -5.13 -6.41
CA MET A 137 -7.13 -5.22 -7.20
C MET A 137 -7.45 -6.65 -7.61
N LEU A 138 -6.45 -7.46 -7.96
CA LEU A 138 -6.63 -8.87 -8.28
C LEU A 138 -7.15 -9.64 -7.05
N SER A 139 -6.56 -9.39 -5.87
CA SER A 139 -7.03 -9.96 -4.61
C SER A 139 -8.47 -9.60 -4.30
N ILE A 140 -8.84 -8.31 -4.44
CA ILE A 140 -10.20 -7.82 -4.23
C ILE A 140 -11.16 -8.46 -5.24
N ALA A 141 -10.85 -8.38 -6.55
CA ALA A 141 -11.71 -8.91 -7.60
C ALA A 141 -12.00 -10.40 -7.41
N ALA A 142 -10.95 -11.21 -7.24
CA ALA A 142 -11.07 -12.65 -7.06
C ALA A 142 -11.87 -13.02 -5.79
N SER A 143 -11.76 -12.22 -4.72
CA SER A 143 -12.45 -12.48 -3.46
C SER A 143 -13.92 -12.05 -3.49
N VAL A 144 -14.23 -10.84 -3.99
CA VAL A 144 -15.62 -10.35 -4.01
C VAL A 144 -16.48 -11.08 -5.05
N LEU A 145 -15.90 -11.47 -6.20
CA LEU A 145 -16.60 -12.24 -7.25
C LEU A 145 -17.04 -13.63 -6.79
N ALA A 146 -16.44 -14.19 -5.74
CA ALA A 146 -16.91 -15.41 -5.11
C ALA A 146 -18.32 -15.25 -4.51
N ASN A 147 -18.73 -14.03 -4.16
CA ASN A 147 -20.11 -13.70 -3.80
C ASN A 147 -20.95 -13.57 -5.08
N PRO A 148 -22.07 -14.35 -5.23
CA PRO A 148 -22.94 -14.28 -6.41
C PRO A 148 -23.59 -12.91 -6.64
N GLY A 149 -23.73 -12.10 -5.59
CA GLY A 149 -24.32 -10.74 -5.65
C GLY A 149 -23.32 -9.64 -6.01
N ALA A 150 -22.05 -9.97 -6.28
CA ALA A 150 -21.03 -8.98 -6.63
C ALA A 150 -20.72 -8.97 -8.14
N GLU A 151 -20.52 -7.77 -8.67
CA GLU A 151 -20.05 -7.49 -10.02
C GLU A 151 -18.80 -6.61 -9.95
N VAL A 152 -17.87 -6.80 -10.86
CA VAL A 152 -16.60 -6.07 -10.90
C VAL A 152 -16.33 -5.53 -12.30
N VAL A 153 -15.92 -4.27 -12.39
CA VAL A 153 -15.35 -3.66 -13.59
C VAL A 153 -13.91 -3.28 -13.28
N LEU A 154 -12.97 -3.80 -14.02
CA LEU A 154 -11.56 -3.50 -13.90
C LEU A 154 -11.10 -2.57 -15.03
N LEU A 155 -10.73 -1.32 -14.70
CA LEU A 155 -9.99 -0.40 -15.58
C LEU A 155 -8.51 -0.60 -15.31
N TYR A 156 -7.76 -1.10 -16.30
CA TYR A 156 -6.37 -1.44 -16.08
C TYR A 156 -5.42 -0.76 -17.08
N GLY A 157 -4.72 0.28 -16.59
CA GLY A 157 -3.73 1.05 -17.33
C GLY A 157 -2.36 0.38 -17.36
N ASN A 158 -1.78 0.24 -18.56
CA ASN A 158 -0.43 -0.29 -18.77
C ASN A 158 0.31 0.45 -19.88
N ARG A 159 1.62 0.22 -19.99
CA ARG A 159 2.41 0.76 -21.09
C ARG A 159 2.12 0.02 -22.40
N ARG A 160 2.16 -1.31 -22.37
CA ARG A 160 1.98 -2.20 -23.51
C ARG A 160 1.36 -3.51 -23.05
N THR A 161 0.76 -4.28 -23.96
CA THR A 161 0.19 -5.61 -23.68
C THR A 161 1.20 -6.52 -22.97
N ARG A 162 2.44 -6.61 -23.45
CA ARG A 162 3.49 -7.44 -22.85
C ARG A 162 3.94 -7.02 -21.44
N THR A 163 3.52 -5.86 -20.94
CA THR A 163 3.83 -5.37 -19.58
C THR A 163 2.65 -5.51 -18.62
N VAL A 164 1.57 -6.18 -19.04
CA VAL A 164 0.41 -6.44 -18.21
C VAL A 164 0.76 -7.56 -17.23
N MET A 165 0.75 -7.25 -15.93
CA MET A 165 0.89 -8.26 -14.88
C MET A 165 -0.41 -9.05 -14.76
N PHE A 166 -0.33 -10.34 -14.47
CA PHE A 166 -1.47 -11.23 -14.23
C PHE A 166 -2.45 -11.33 -15.42
N ALA A 167 -1.95 -11.18 -16.65
CA ALA A 167 -2.81 -11.18 -17.84
C ALA A 167 -3.62 -12.47 -17.98
N GLU A 168 -3.02 -13.63 -17.73
CA GLU A 168 -3.68 -14.95 -17.79
C GLU A 168 -4.70 -15.10 -16.64
N GLU A 169 -4.35 -14.77 -15.40
CA GLU A 169 -5.26 -14.86 -14.26
C GLU A 169 -6.48 -13.93 -14.38
N ILE A 170 -6.28 -12.74 -14.95
CA ILE A 170 -7.37 -11.80 -15.22
C ILE A 170 -8.30 -12.38 -16.30
N ALA A 171 -7.75 -13.03 -17.33
CA ALA A 171 -8.53 -13.71 -18.36
C ALA A 171 -9.29 -14.91 -17.78
N ASP A 172 -8.67 -15.72 -16.94
CA ASP A 172 -9.30 -16.85 -16.24
C ASP A 172 -10.46 -16.39 -15.35
N LEU A 173 -10.30 -15.28 -14.62
CA LEU A 173 -11.40 -14.68 -13.86
C LEU A 173 -12.56 -14.24 -14.79
N LYS A 174 -12.25 -13.65 -15.95
CA LYS A 174 -13.28 -13.30 -16.95
C LYS A 174 -14.02 -14.53 -17.45
N ASP A 175 -13.32 -15.59 -17.77
CA ASP A 175 -13.91 -16.84 -18.24
C ASP A 175 -14.77 -17.49 -17.13
N GLN A 176 -14.32 -17.45 -15.89
CA GLN A 176 -15.03 -18.01 -14.73
C GLN A 176 -16.31 -17.25 -14.39
N TYR A 177 -16.27 -15.93 -14.41
CA TYR A 177 -17.36 -15.08 -13.90
C TYR A 177 -18.22 -14.44 -15.00
N GLY A 178 -17.79 -14.51 -16.25
CA GLY A 178 -18.56 -14.10 -17.43
C GLY A 178 -19.00 -12.63 -17.37
N SER A 179 -20.31 -12.39 -17.37
CA SER A 179 -20.89 -11.04 -17.36
C SER A 179 -20.73 -10.29 -16.02
N ARG A 180 -20.31 -10.97 -14.96
CA ARG A 180 -20.09 -10.32 -13.65
C ARG A 180 -18.70 -9.70 -13.50
N PHE A 181 -17.79 -9.93 -14.45
CA PHE A 181 -16.46 -9.36 -14.47
C PHE A 181 -16.14 -8.73 -15.82
N ASP A 182 -16.04 -7.42 -15.89
CA ASP A 182 -15.63 -6.70 -17.08
C ASP A 182 -14.24 -6.12 -16.96
N ILE A 183 -13.49 -6.12 -18.07
CA ILE A 183 -12.10 -5.67 -18.12
C ILE A 183 -11.94 -4.64 -19.23
N ILE A 184 -11.38 -3.49 -18.88
CA ILE A 184 -11.05 -2.41 -19.81
C ILE A 184 -9.55 -2.14 -19.71
N HIS A 185 -8.80 -2.57 -20.74
CA HIS A 185 -7.37 -2.28 -20.84
C HIS A 185 -7.13 -0.94 -21.54
N VAL A 186 -6.35 -0.07 -20.90
CA VAL A 186 -5.90 1.21 -21.47
C VAL A 186 -4.37 1.15 -21.63
N LEU A 187 -3.86 1.36 -22.87
CA LEU A 187 -2.44 1.20 -23.17
C LEU A 187 -1.80 2.53 -23.58
N SER A 188 -0.80 2.97 -22.82
CA SER A 188 -0.21 4.30 -23.03
C SER A 188 0.89 4.37 -24.11
N ARG A 189 1.43 3.23 -24.53
CA ARG A 189 2.51 3.15 -25.53
C ARG A 189 2.24 2.11 -26.62
N GLU A 190 0.97 1.76 -26.80
CA GLU A 190 0.50 0.81 -27.80
C GLU A 190 -0.89 1.29 -28.25
N PRO A 191 -1.08 1.64 -29.54
CA PRO A 191 -2.35 2.14 -30.02
C PRO A 191 -3.41 1.05 -30.02
N ARG A 192 -4.65 1.40 -29.71
CA ARG A 192 -5.82 0.54 -29.76
C ARG A 192 -6.74 1.00 -30.89
N GLU A 193 -7.61 0.11 -31.36
CA GLU A 193 -8.60 0.44 -32.40
C GLU A 193 -9.56 1.56 -31.93
N VAL A 194 -9.91 1.54 -30.64
CA VAL A 194 -10.72 2.59 -30.01
C VAL A 194 -9.77 3.54 -29.28
N GLU A 195 -9.75 4.81 -29.70
CA GLU A 195 -8.84 5.84 -29.18
C GLU A 195 -9.00 6.04 -27.67
N LEU A 196 -10.22 5.90 -27.15
CA LEU A 196 -10.52 5.98 -25.71
C LEU A 196 -9.65 5.02 -24.87
N PHE A 197 -9.25 3.90 -25.42
CA PHE A 197 -8.42 2.90 -24.75
C PHE A 197 -6.92 3.04 -25.05
N SER A 198 -6.52 4.17 -25.64
CA SER A 198 -5.12 4.53 -25.96
C SER A 198 -4.69 5.72 -25.12
N GLY A 199 -3.48 5.69 -24.52
CA GLY A 199 -2.93 6.77 -23.70
C GLY A 199 -2.91 6.43 -22.20
N ARG A 200 -2.74 7.45 -21.35
CA ARG A 200 -2.75 7.30 -19.88
C ARG A 200 -4.18 7.36 -19.35
N LEU A 201 -4.39 6.77 -18.21
CA LEU A 201 -5.60 6.99 -17.40
C LEU A 201 -5.45 8.33 -16.64
N ASP A 202 -5.64 9.43 -17.36
CA ASP A 202 -5.71 10.80 -16.84
C ASP A 202 -7.18 11.21 -16.58
N ALA A 203 -7.39 12.40 -16.01
CA ALA A 203 -8.71 12.88 -15.62
C ALA A 203 -9.70 12.93 -16.81
N GLU A 204 -9.26 13.33 -18.00
CA GLU A 204 -10.12 13.42 -19.19
C GLU A 204 -10.62 12.03 -19.61
N ARG A 205 -9.69 11.08 -19.75
CA ARG A 205 -10.01 9.70 -20.17
C ARG A 205 -10.81 8.95 -19.10
N LEU A 206 -10.47 9.12 -17.83
CA LEU A 206 -11.24 8.54 -16.73
C LEU A 206 -12.69 9.03 -16.75
N ARG A 207 -12.91 10.34 -16.93
CA ARG A 207 -14.26 10.91 -17.03
C ARG A 207 -15.03 10.30 -18.21
N GLU A 208 -14.43 10.26 -19.39
CA GLU A 208 -15.08 9.72 -20.57
C GLU A 208 -15.43 8.22 -20.40
N ILE A 209 -14.54 7.40 -19.85
CA ILE A 209 -14.81 5.98 -19.60
C ILE A 209 -15.92 5.81 -18.54
N LEU A 210 -15.84 6.55 -17.44
CA LEU A 210 -16.82 6.45 -16.35
C LEU A 210 -18.23 6.90 -16.80
N ASP A 211 -18.33 7.92 -17.65
CA ASP A 211 -19.60 8.42 -18.17
C ASP A 211 -20.20 7.50 -19.25
N THR A 212 -19.34 6.95 -20.14
CA THR A 212 -19.85 6.27 -21.35
C THR A 212 -19.86 4.76 -21.24
N VAL A 213 -18.97 4.15 -20.45
CA VAL A 213 -18.77 2.69 -20.42
C VAL A 213 -19.22 2.10 -19.08
N VAL A 214 -18.95 2.77 -17.96
CA VAL A 214 -19.12 2.17 -16.62
C VAL A 214 -20.46 2.50 -15.97
N ALA A 215 -21.12 3.61 -16.35
CA ALA A 215 -22.39 4.07 -15.75
C ALA A 215 -22.31 4.24 -14.21
N THR A 216 -21.59 5.26 -13.79
CA THR A 216 -21.21 5.58 -12.40
C THR A 216 -22.34 5.55 -11.33
N PRO A 217 -23.63 5.94 -11.62
CA PRO A 217 -24.65 6.02 -10.57
C PRO A 217 -24.99 4.70 -9.85
N ASP A 218 -24.66 3.57 -10.47
CA ASP A 218 -25.00 2.23 -9.97
C ASP A 218 -23.80 1.53 -9.30
N ILE A 219 -22.73 2.27 -8.95
CA ILE A 219 -21.52 1.71 -8.36
C ILE A 219 -21.51 1.94 -6.86
N ASP A 220 -21.30 0.87 -6.09
CA ASP A 220 -21.23 0.91 -4.63
C ASP A 220 -19.83 1.25 -4.13
N HIS A 221 -18.77 0.74 -4.80
CA HIS A 221 -17.39 0.90 -4.37
C HIS A 221 -16.44 1.19 -5.53
N PHE A 222 -15.57 2.17 -5.34
CA PHE A 222 -14.44 2.49 -6.21
C PHE A 222 -13.13 2.19 -5.50
N TRP A 223 -12.27 1.42 -6.13
CA TRP A 223 -10.95 1.03 -5.61
C TRP A 223 -9.87 1.56 -6.53
N LEU A 224 -8.97 2.39 -6.00
CA LEU A 224 -7.96 3.10 -6.79
C LEU A 224 -6.57 2.68 -6.33
N CYS A 225 -5.72 2.16 -7.23
CA CYS A 225 -4.33 1.86 -6.90
C CYS A 225 -3.40 2.03 -8.10
N GLY A 226 -2.31 2.76 -7.90
CA GLY A 226 -1.32 3.03 -8.94
C GLY A 226 -0.50 4.28 -8.69
N PRO A 227 0.00 4.93 -9.77
CA PRO A 227 0.74 6.18 -9.68
C PRO A 227 -0.08 7.31 -9.06
N PHE A 228 0.57 8.17 -8.29
CA PHE A 228 -0.05 9.28 -7.56
C PHE A 228 -0.94 10.16 -8.46
N GLY A 229 -0.44 10.59 -9.63
CA GLY A 229 -1.23 11.42 -10.55
C GLY A 229 -2.53 10.75 -10.98
N MET A 230 -2.51 9.45 -11.33
CA MET A 230 -3.72 8.72 -11.72
C MET A 230 -4.72 8.61 -10.57
N VAL A 231 -4.25 8.32 -9.36
CA VAL A 231 -5.14 8.18 -8.19
C VAL A 231 -5.80 9.51 -7.85
N ASN A 232 -5.07 10.61 -7.88
CA ASN A 232 -5.62 11.94 -7.66
C ASN A 232 -6.63 12.33 -8.75
N ASP A 233 -6.26 12.15 -10.02
CA ASP A 233 -7.17 12.40 -11.14
C ASP A 233 -8.47 11.61 -11.00
N ALA A 234 -8.38 10.33 -10.59
CA ALA A 234 -9.55 9.49 -10.38
C ALA A 234 -10.42 9.97 -9.21
N GLN A 235 -9.80 10.36 -8.08
CA GLN A 235 -10.54 10.92 -6.93
C GLN A 235 -11.28 12.21 -7.30
N ASP A 236 -10.62 13.12 -8.01
CA ASP A 236 -11.21 14.39 -8.43
C ASP A 236 -12.37 14.16 -9.40
N VAL A 237 -12.20 13.29 -10.40
CA VAL A 237 -13.28 12.93 -11.35
C VAL A 237 -14.46 12.29 -10.63
N LEU A 238 -14.23 11.33 -9.74
CA LEU A 238 -15.31 10.67 -8.98
C LEU A 238 -16.07 11.66 -8.10
N LYS A 239 -15.36 12.61 -7.46
CA LYS A 239 -15.96 13.68 -6.69
C LYS A 239 -16.83 14.61 -7.54
N GLU A 240 -16.34 15.00 -8.73
CA GLU A 240 -17.11 15.81 -9.70
C GLU A 240 -18.37 15.08 -10.18
N LEU A 241 -18.32 13.75 -10.33
CA LEU A 241 -19.46 12.90 -10.67
C LEU A 241 -20.42 12.66 -9.49
N GLY A 242 -20.14 13.23 -8.31
CA GLY A 242 -21.00 13.16 -7.13
C GLY A 242 -20.89 11.87 -6.33
N VAL A 243 -19.82 11.07 -6.54
CA VAL A 243 -19.59 9.86 -5.76
C VAL A 243 -19.25 10.22 -4.32
N ALA A 244 -19.88 9.53 -3.37
CA ALA A 244 -19.63 9.75 -1.95
C ALA A 244 -18.19 9.37 -1.57
N LYS A 245 -17.52 10.18 -0.74
CA LYS A 245 -16.15 9.90 -0.28
C LYS A 245 -16.02 8.52 0.37
N SER A 246 -17.04 8.07 1.08
CA SER A 246 -17.09 6.74 1.73
C SER A 246 -17.09 5.56 0.76
N SER A 247 -17.45 5.78 -0.50
CA SER A 247 -17.41 4.76 -1.56
C SER A 247 -16.08 4.73 -2.31
N ILE A 248 -15.17 5.67 -2.04
CA ILE A 248 -13.88 5.79 -2.73
C ILE A 248 -12.77 5.31 -1.80
N HIS A 249 -12.11 4.23 -2.18
CA HIS A 249 -10.99 3.64 -1.47
C HIS A 249 -9.73 3.76 -2.31
N HIS A 250 -8.59 4.13 -1.72
CA HIS A 250 -7.37 4.28 -2.48
C HIS A 250 -6.14 3.81 -1.72
N GLU A 251 -5.15 3.34 -2.47
CA GLU A 251 -3.80 3.01 -1.99
C GLU A 251 -2.77 3.55 -2.98
N LEU A 252 -1.75 4.22 -2.46
CA LEU A 252 -0.66 4.78 -3.26
C LEU A 252 0.57 3.88 -3.18
N PHE A 253 1.16 3.54 -4.33
CA PHE A 253 2.39 2.75 -4.37
C PHE A 253 3.62 3.59 -4.60
N TYR A 254 3.49 4.63 -5.40
CA TYR A 254 4.61 5.44 -5.83
C TYR A 254 4.14 6.87 -6.15
N VAL A 255 4.92 7.82 -5.70
CA VAL A 255 4.73 9.23 -6.03
C VAL A 255 5.84 9.60 -7.01
N ASP A 256 5.49 9.80 -8.29
CA ASP A 256 6.41 10.33 -9.29
C ASP A 256 6.90 11.73 -8.82
N ASP A 257 8.16 12.05 -9.07
CA ASP A 257 8.81 13.32 -8.70
C ASP A 257 9.13 13.53 -7.20
N VAL A 258 8.96 12.52 -6.35
CA VAL A 258 9.53 12.55 -5.00
C VAL A 258 10.95 11.98 -5.09
N PRO A 259 11.99 12.79 -4.93
CA PRO A 259 13.35 12.23 -4.83
C PRO A 259 13.37 11.25 -3.66
N PRO A 260 14.07 10.11 -3.78
CA PRO A 260 14.26 9.20 -2.66
C PRO A 260 14.75 10.01 -1.45
N PRO A 261 14.41 9.58 -0.22
CA PRO A 261 14.92 10.22 0.97
C PRO A 261 16.44 10.37 0.80
N GLN A 262 16.94 11.59 0.86
CA GLN A 262 18.39 11.78 0.85
C GLN A 262 18.88 11.20 2.17
N GLU A 263 19.60 10.10 2.13
CA GLU A 263 20.42 9.64 3.24
C GLU A 263 21.43 10.76 3.53
N LYS A 264 21.12 11.59 4.51
CA LYS A 264 22.09 12.55 5.02
C LYS A 264 23.05 11.78 5.89
N HIS A 265 24.17 11.34 5.33
CA HIS A 265 25.28 10.93 6.13
C HIS A 265 25.77 12.15 6.92
N ARG A 266 25.39 12.20 8.18
CA ARG A 266 25.94 13.18 9.09
C ARG A 266 27.36 12.78 9.46
N GLU A 267 28.33 13.67 9.25
CA GLU A 267 29.67 13.45 9.79
C GLU A 267 29.58 13.37 11.33
N PRO A 268 30.18 12.35 11.97
CA PRO A 268 30.18 12.23 13.42
C PRO A 268 30.78 13.49 14.05
N GLY A 269 29.98 14.22 14.84
CA GLY A 269 30.44 15.38 15.63
C GLY A 269 29.81 16.74 15.26
N VAL A 270 28.94 16.83 14.26
CA VAL A 270 28.21 18.07 13.98
C VAL A 270 26.93 18.12 14.84
N THR A 271 26.94 18.91 15.92
CA THR A 271 25.76 19.14 16.78
C THR A 271 24.95 20.32 16.22
N GLY A 272 23.83 20.02 15.53
CA GLY A 272 22.77 20.99 15.23
C GLY A 272 21.78 21.11 16.40
N PRO A 273 20.71 21.93 16.27
CA PRO A 273 19.65 21.95 17.25
C PRO A 273 19.02 20.57 17.38
N SER A 274 18.75 20.15 18.62
CA SER A 274 18.14 18.86 18.94
C SER A 274 16.94 19.04 19.85
N SER A 275 15.98 18.12 19.74
CA SER A 275 14.80 18.04 20.62
C SER A 275 14.89 16.78 21.49
N GLU A 276 14.43 16.86 22.73
CA GLU A 276 14.22 15.67 23.54
C GLU A 276 12.93 14.96 23.06
N VAL A 277 13.08 13.82 22.42
CA VAL A 277 11.94 13.09 21.86
C VAL A 277 11.65 11.85 22.69
N THR A 278 10.38 11.71 23.10
CA THR A 278 9.85 10.51 23.73
C THR A 278 9.09 9.70 22.68
N ILE A 279 9.46 8.45 22.52
CA ILE A 279 8.81 7.49 21.60
C ILE A 279 8.11 6.42 22.43
N ILE A 280 6.80 6.26 22.24
CA ILE A 280 5.97 5.23 22.88
C ILE A 280 5.62 4.18 21.82
N LEU A 281 5.92 2.91 22.11
CA LEU A 281 5.55 1.77 21.29
C LEU A 281 5.48 0.52 22.17
N ASP A 282 4.39 -0.27 22.01
CA ASP A 282 4.08 -1.47 22.80
C ASP A 282 4.08 -1.18 24.33
N GLY A 283 3.55 -0.02 24.72
CA GLY A 283 3.49 0.45 26.11
C GLY A 283 4.84 0.78 26.73
N ARG A 284 5.91 0.85 25.95
CA ARG A 284 7.27 1.19 26.40
C ARG A 284 7.68 2.56 25.90
N GLU A 285 8.21 3.36 26.81
CA GLU A 285 8.76 4.68 26.50
C GLU A 285 10.28 4.61 26.36
N VAL A 286 10.81 5.23 25.31
CA VAL A 286 12.24 5.51 25.12
C VAL A 286 12.41 7.00 24.89
N LYS A 287 13.43 7.60 25.50
CA LYS A 287 13.74 9.05 25.38
C LYS A 287 15.15 9.24 24.87
N GLY A 288 15.31 10.24 24.02
CA GLY A 288 16.62 10.64 23.54
C GLY A 288 16.61 11.98 22.85
N ALA A 289 17.80 12.58 22.71
CA ALA A 289 17.97 13.80 21.95
C ALA A 289 18.07 13.46 20.47
N LEU A 290 17.09 13.88 19.69
CA LEU A 290 17.05 13.69 18.24
C LEU A 290 17.33 15.00 17.51
N PRO A 291 18.10 14.98 16.40
CA PRO A 291 18.34 16.16 15.58
C PRO A 291 17.04 16.72 14.99
N GLN A 292 16.91 18.05 14.92
CA GLN A 292 15.75 18.70 14.32
C GLN A 292 15.77 18.67 12.78
N ASP A 293 16.88 18.30 12.17
CA ASP A 293 17.07 18.17 10.72
C ASP A 293 16.95 16.72 10.20
N GLU A 294 16.69 15.77 11.10
CA GLU A 294 16.37 14.37 10.76
C GLU A 294 14.91 14.04 11.08
N SER A 295 14.32 13.08 10.35
CA SER A 295 12.98 12.61 10.66
C SER A 295 12.94 11.88 12.00
N ILE A 296 11.80 11.97 12.72
CA ILE A 296 11.62 11.27 14.00
C ILE A 296 11.84 9.77 13.84
N LEU A 297 11.46 9.19 12.68
CA LEU A 297 11.71 7.78 12.39
C LEU A 297 13.21 7.48 12.29
N ASP A 298 13.93 8.16 11.37
CA ASP A 298 15.33 7.83 11.07
C ASP A 298 16.22 8.05 12.29
N ALA A 299 16.05 9.18 12.99
CA ALA A 299 16.79 9.43 14.22
C ALA A 299 16.34 8.50 15.37
N GLY A 300 15.05 8.17 15.44
CA GLY A 300 14.47 7.30 16.46
C GLY A 300 14.92 5.85 16.36
N GLU A 301 15.25 5.35 15.16
CA GLU A 301 15.82 4.00 14.95
C GLU A 301 17.14 3.79 15.74
N GLN A 302 17.85 4.86 16.07
CA GLN A 302 19.05 4.79 16.92
C GLN A 302 18.72 4.54 18.40
N LEU A 303 17.51 4.92 18.84
CA LEU A 303 17.04 4.71 20.20
C LEU A 303 16.36 3.34 20.37
N ARG A 304 15.63 2.91 19.34
CA ARG A 304 14.97 1.61 19.29
C ARG A 304 14.80 1.14 17.84
N SER A 305 15.28 -0.07 17.56
CA SER A 305 15.32 -0.63 16.20
C SER A 305 14.01 -1.26 15.72
N ASP A 306 12.98 -1.32 16.59
CA ASP A 306 11.69 -1.97 16.33
C ASP A 306 10.59 -1.01 15.85
N LEU A 307 10.92 0.23 15.51
CA LEU A 307 9.96 1.19 14.99
C LEU A 307 9.33 0.69 13.67
N PRO A 308 7.99 0.83 13.53
CA PRO A 308 7.30 0.37 12.33
C PRO A 308 7.57 1.32 11.14
N PHE A 309 8.10 0.81 10.05
CA PHE A 309 8.26 1.54 8.81
C PHE A 309 8.30 0.61 7.58
N ALA A 310 8.04 1.18 6.38
CA ALA A 310 8.21 0.47 5.12
C ALA A 310 8.78 1.38 4.01
N CYS A 311 8.01 2.38 3.52
CA CYS A 311 8.37 3.18 2.35
C CYS A 311 9.34 4.33 2.63
N LYS A 312 9.38 4.84 3.86
CA LYS A 312 10.08 6.08 4.28
C LYS A 312 9.75 7.32 3.41
N GLY A 313 8.72 7.25 2.56
CA GLY A 313 8.32 8.30 1.61
C GLY A 313 6.98 8.97 1.91
N GLY A 314 6.32 8.64 3.03
CA GLY A 314 5.02 9.25 3.40
C GLY A 314 3.80 8.63 2.71
N VAL A 315 3.92 7.44 2.11
CA VAL A 315 2.90 6.85 1.22
C VAL A 315 2.17 5.68 1.86
N CYS A 316 2.86 4.83 2.66
CA CYS A 316 2.29 3.55 3.12
C CYS A 316 1.58 3.61 4.48
N GLY A 317 1.68 4.72 5.21
CA GLY A 317 1.07 4.85 6.54
C GLY A 317 1.68 3.98 7.66
N THR A 318 2.64 3.11 7.37
CA THR A 318 3.19 2.15 8.35
C THR A 318 3.83 2.84 9.56
N CYS A 319 4.46 3.99 9.36
CA CYS A 319 5.11 4.77 10.43
C CYS A 319 4.18 5.80 11.09
N ARG A 320 2.86 5.59 11.03
CA ARG A 320 1.86 6.46 11.65
C ARG A 320 2.01 6.44 13.17
N ALA A 321 2.06 7.63 13.77
CA ALA A 321 2.06 7.82 15.21
C ALA A 321 1.29 9.09 15.56
N LYS A 322 0.87 9.22 16.81
CA LYS A 322 0.18 10.42 17.31
C LYS A 322 1.15 11.32 18.06
N VAL A 323 1.19 12.60 17.71
CA VAL A 323 1.87 13.61 18.52
C VAL A 323 1.01 13.92 19.74
N THR A 324 1.49 13.55 20.93
CA THR A 324 0.76 13.77 22.19
C THR A 324 1.31 14.97 22.98
N PHE A 325 2.52 15.42 22.64
CA PHE A 325 3.13 16.61 23.22
C PHE A 325 4.16 17.24 22.27
N GLY A 326 4.22 18.55 22.24
CA GLY A 326 5.19 19.33 21.46
C GLY A 326 4.74 19.59 20.02
N ASP A 327 5.57 20.35 19.29
CA ASP A 327 5.32 20.75 17.90
C ASP A 327 6.26 20.03 16.95
N VAL A 328 5.72 19.67 15.78
CA VAL A 328 6.42 18.96 14.72
C VAL A 328 6.09 19.54 13.35
N ASP A 329 6.98 19.34 12.39
CA ASP A 329 6.81 19.68 10.98
C ASP A 329 6.69 18.41 10.13
N MET A 330 5.48 18.05 9.68
CA MET A 330 5.26 16.95 8.74
C MET A 330 5.36 17.47 7.31
N ARG A 331 6.49 17.25 6.65
CA ARG A 331 6.81 17.83 5.34
C ARG A 331 6.06 17.17 4.17
N ARG A 332 5.64 15.91 4.32
CA ARG A 332 4.90 15.17 3.29
C ARG A 332 3.89 14.23 3.93
N ASN A 333 2.69 14.24 3.36
CA ASN A 333 1.63 13.32 3.74
C ASN A 333 0.85 12.89 2.50
N TYR A 334 0.87 11.61 2.20
CA TYR A 334 0.08 11.00 1.12
C TYR A 334 -0.81 9.87 1.65
N ALA A 335 -0.67 9.48 2.91
CA ALA A 335 -1.35 8.32 3.47
C ALA A 335 -2.39 8.66 4.54
N LEU A 336 -2.24 9.78 5.27
CA LEU A 336 -3.18 10.16 6.31
C LEU A 336 -4.28 11.04 5.73
N GLU A 337 -5.50 10.77 6.14
CA GLU A 337 -6.67 11.61 5.88
C GLU A 337 -6.63 12.90 6.74
N ASP A 338 -7.32 13.95 6.29
CA ASP A 338 -7.34 15.25 6.98
C ASP A 338 -7.80 15.12 8.44
N ASN A 339 -8.81 14.28 8.71
CA ASN A 339 -9.31 14.02 10.06
C ASN A 339 -8.27 13.33 10.97
N GLU A 340 -7.36 12.54 10.42
CA GLU A 340 -6.25 11.93 11.18
C GLU A 340 -5.19 12.99 11.50
N VAL A 341 -4.85 13.83 10.54
CA VAL A 341 -3.93 14.96 10.76
C VAL A 341 -4.49 15.92 11.80
N ASP A 342 -5.78 16.27 11.70
CA ASP A 342 -6.48 17.12 12.68
C ASP A 342 -6.53 16.47 14.08
N ALA A 343 -6.56 15.14 14.16
CA ALA A 343 -6.47 14.41 15.42
C ALA A 343 -5.05 14.29 15.98
N GLY A 344 -4.04 14.85 15.29
CA GLY A 344 -2.64 14.88 15.70
C GLY A 344 -1.82 13.69 15.23
N PHE A 345 -2.30 12.89 14.27
CA PHE A 345 -1.50 11.82 13.69
C PHE A 345 -0.52 12.35 12.65
N VAL A 346 0.65 11.75 12.61
CA VAL A 346 1.74 12.08 11.69
C VAL A 346 2.39 10.83 11.12
N LEU A 347 3.09 11.00 9.99
CA LEU A 347 3.98 9.99 9.42
C LEU A 347 5.41 10.27 9.88
N THR A 348 5.89 9.52 10.86
CA THR A 348 7.18 9.81 11.54
C THR A 348 8.38 9.82 10.59
N CYS A 349 8.32 9.13 9.45
CA CYS A 349 9.33 9.16 8.40
C CYS A 349 9.41 10.50 7.65
N GLN A 350 8.39 11.35 7.77
CA GLN A 350 8.30 12.65 7.11
C GLN A 350 8.12 13.79 8.11
N THR A 351 8.22 13.48 9.40
CA THR A 351 7.96 14.41 10.51
C THR A 351 9.26 14.74 11.25
N PHE A 352 9.48 16.02 11.44
CA PHE A 352 10.69 16.59 12.07
C PHE A 352 10.31 17.30 13.38
N PRO A 353 11.04 17.11 14.47
CA PRO A 353 10.76 17.83 15.71
C PRO A 353 11.08 19.33 15.55
N VAL A 354 10.21 20.20 16.09
CA VAL A 354 10.37 21.67 16.04
C VAL A 354 10.54 22.26 17.45
N SER A 355 9.75 21.79 18.41
CA SER A 355 9.89 22.23 19.81
C SER A 355 11.01 21.48 20.54
N ASP A 356 11.46 22.03 21.65
CA ASP A 356 12.54 21.44 22.49
C ASP A 356 12.20 20.04 23.01
N THR A 357 10.91 19.76 23.20
CA THR A 357 10.42 18.46 23.67
C THR A 357 9.25 18.01 22.81
N VAL A 358 9.27 16.75 22.36
CA VAL A 358 8.21 16.13 21.55
C VAL A 358 7.91 14.72 22.08
N THR A 359 6.63 14.34 22.08
CA THR A 359 6.21 12.95 22.37
C THR A 359 5.38 12.41 21.22
N VAL A 360 5.80 11.26 20.69
CA VAL A 360 5.08 10.49 19.65
C VAL A 360 4.68 9.13 20.19
N ASP A 361 3.41 8.78 19.96
CA ASP A 361 2.79 7.54 20.42
C ASP A 361 2.34 6.71 19.23
N PHE A 362 2.99 5.55 19.01
CA PHE A 362 2.65 4.59 17.98
C PHE A 362 1.50 3.65 18.39
N ASP A 363 1.12 3.66 19.67
CA ASP A 363 0.05 2.81 20.21
C ASP A 363 -1.33 3.49 20.17
N ALA A 364 -1.39 4.78 19.78
CA ALA A 364 -2.58 5.62 19.79
C ALA A 364 -3.56 5.32 18.64
#